data_513ca1ce73ceeb5f05c1d6df8f4d91c1
#
_entry.id   513ca1ce73ceeb5f05c1d6df8f4d91c1
#
_cell.length_a   1.000
_cell.length_b   1.000
_cell.length_c   1.000
_cell.angle_alpha   90.00
_cell.angle_beta   90.00
_cell.angle_gamma   90.00
#
_symmetry.space_group_name_H-M   'P 1'
#
loop_
_entity.id
_entity.type
_entity.pdbx_description
1 polymer ?
#
loop_
_entity_poly.entity_id
_entity_poly.type
_entity_poly.pdbx_seq_one_letter_code
_entity_poly.pdbx_strand_id
1 'polypeptide(L)'
;MRQCRIYILLVFLTFCMNAYSGVCQSCNSGVGRSINEISQWYKSYFLDELPEFNRAVLETLRQPLEDRIITVSRARYNLTLPCSFMLVASMNPCPCGYHHHPTRKCVCTPAQIQRYMNKISGPLMDRIDLQVEVESVPFEDISKAPKGEPSSAIRKRVLKARQIQMERYKGVKGVYCNAQMTTSLLQKYVQLDEAALTLLRTAMKKFNLSARAYDRILKVSRTIADLEGAEQVQSHHIAEAIGYRNLDRENWAD
;
A
#
# COMPACT_ATOMS: atom_id res chain seq x y z
N MET A 1 -26.09 0.42 12.73
CA MET A 1 -24.83 0.72 12.05
C MET A 1 -23.81 -0.30 12.52
N ARG A 2 -23.20 -1.05 11.60
CA ARG A 2 -22.26 -2.13 11.91
C ARG A 2 -20.92 -1.50 12.31
N GLN A 3 -20.62 -1.47 13.60
CA GLN A 3 -19.27 -1.13 14.07
C GLN A 3 -18.42 -2.39 14.02
N CYS A 4 -17.63 -2.53 12.97
CA CYS A 4 -16.71 -3.63 12.80
C CYS A 4 -15.28 -3.08 12.76
N ARG A 5 -14.30 -3.85 13.26
CA ARG A 5 -12.91 -3.62 12.89
C ARG A 5 -12.81 -3.79 11.39
N ILE A 6 -12.29 -2.80 10.70
CA ILE A 6 -12.07 -2.82 9.26
C ILE A 6 -10.56 -2.79 9.04
N TYR A 7 -10.02 -3.76 8.31
CA TYR A 7 -8.65 -3.70 7.86
C TYR A 7 -8.61 -2.90 6.56
N ILE A 8 -7.88 -1.81 6.56
CA ILE A 8 -7.60 -1.02 5.37
C ILE A 8 -6.26 -1.47 4.83
N LEU A 9 -6.30 -2.08 3.66
CA LEU A 9 -5.12 -2.51 2.93
C LEU A 9 -4.78 -1.45 1.89
N LEU A 10 -3.72 -0.69 2.16
CA LEU A 10 -3.26 0.37 1.29
C LEU A 10 -2.04 -0.11 0.51
N VAL A 11 -2.17 -0.19 -0.80
CA VAL A 11 -1.00 -0.25 -1.66
C VAL A 11 -0.62 1.18 -1.98
N PHE A 12 0.40 1.68 -1.30
CA PHE A 12 1.04 2.95 -1.65
C PHE A 12 1.84 2.78 -2.94
N LEU A 13 1.16 2.44 -4.01
CA LEU A 13 1.66 2.84 -5.31
C LEU A 13 1.44 4.35 -5.38
N THR A 14 2.24 5.01 -4.55
CA THR A 14 2.48 6.43 -4.48
C THR A 14 1.60 7.27 -5.38
N PHE A 15 1.04 8.22 -4.78
CA PHE A 15 0.72 9.51 -5.33
C PHE A 15 1.80 9.97 -6.34
N CYS A 16 1.88 9.32 -7.46
CA CYS A 16 2.54 9.82 -8.66
C CYS A 16 1.57 10.78 -9.35
N MET A 17 1.19 11.85 -8.64
CA MET A 17 0.67 13.01 -9.31
C MET A 17 1.87 13.69 -9.99
N ASN A 18 1.86 13.64 -11.26
CA ASN A 18 2.67 14.33 -12.23
C ASN A 18 3.71 13.51 -12.97
N ALA A 19 3.65 13.74 -14.24
CA ALA A 19 4.62 13.49 -15.27
C ALA A 19 4.70 12.02 -15.73
N TYR A 20 3.61 11.55 -16.33
CA TYR A 20 3.85 10.72 -17.49
C TYR A 20 3.02 11.23 -18.68
N SER A 21 3.63 12.04 -19.49
CA SER A 21 3.36 12.12 -20.92
C SER A 21 3.90 10.86 -21.61
N GLY A 22 3.57 9.70 -21.07
CA GLY A 22 3.68 8.43 -21.75
C GLY A 22 2.45 8.30 -22.61
N VAL A 23 2.51 8.93 -23.77
CA VAL A 23 1.53 8.85 -24.83
C VAL A 23 1.22 7.37 -25.07
N CYS A 24 0.01 6.94 -24.75
CA CYS A 24 -0.55 5.79 -25.40
C CYS A 24 -0.60 6.12 -26.91
N GLN A 25 0.33 5.56 -27.68
CA GLN A 25 0.45 5.79 -29.12
C GLN A 25 -0.79 5.37 -29.93
N SER A 26 -1.77 4.72 -29.29
CA SER A 26 -3.04 4.36 -29.94
C SER A 26 -4.14 5.42 -29.77
N CYS A 27 -3.91 6.51 -29.02
CA CYS A 27 -4.85 7.61 -28.86
C CYS A 27 -4.37 8.86 -29.61
N ASN A 28 -3.87 8.71 -30.80
CA ASN A 28 -3.43 9.82 -31.64
C ASN A 28 -4.62 10.46 -32.38
N SER A 29 -5.49 11.11 -31.62
CA SER A 29 -6.37 12.16 -32.15
C SER A 29 -5.95 13.47 -31.49
N GLY A 30 -5.27 14.28 -32.28
CA GLY A 30 -4.57 15.51 -31.94
C GLY A 30 -5.38 16.54 -31.17
N VAL A 31 -5.33 16.46 -29.85
CA VAL A 31 -5.64 17.57 -28.96
C VAL A 31 -4.60 17.51 -27.83
N GLY A 32 -3.73 18.50 -27.78
CA GLY A 32 -2.79 18.70 -26.68
C GLY A 32 -3.53 18.91 -25.38
N ARG A 33 -3.66 17.84 -24.58
CA ARG A 33 -4.27 17.93 -23.26
C ARG A 33 -3.28 18.51 -22.28
N SER A 34 -3.74 19.45 -21.49
CA SER A 34 -2.91 20.11 -20.48
C SER A 34 -2.48 19.12 -19.39
N ILE A 35 -1.36 19.38 -18.73
CA ILE A 35 -0.82 18.58 -17.61
C ILE A 35 -1.88 18.33 -16.51
N ASN A 36 -2.85 19.25 -16.34
CA ASN A 36 -3.95 19.12 -15.39
C ASN A 36 -4.97 18.03 -15.79
N GLU A 37 -5.15 17.77 -17.08
CA GLU A 37 -6.03 16.69 -17.55
C GLU A 37 -5.37 15.31 -17.44
N ILE A 38 -4.04 15.25 -17.55
CA ILE A 38 -3.27 14.01 -17.39
C ILE A 38 -3.31 13.53 -15.94
N SER A 39 -3.43 14.43 -14.96
CA SER A 39 -3.56 14.09 -13.54
C SER A 39 -4.86 13.35 -13.20
N GLN A 40 -5.88 13.41 -14.03
CA GLN A 40 -7.14 12.68 -13.87
C GLN A 40 -7.05 11.19 -14.24
N TRP A 41 -5.95 10.73 -14.81
CA TRP A 41 -5.78 9.35 -15.25
C TRP A 41 -5.15 8.42 -14.22
N TYR A 42 -4.75 8.93 -13.06
CA TYR A 42 -4.34 8.08 -11.95
C TYR A 42 -5.57 7.50 -11.27
N LYS A 43 -5.92 6.29 -11.68
CA LYS A 43 -7.03 5.56 -11.08
C LYS A 43 -6.59 4.99 -9.75
N SER A 44 -7.27 5.39 -8.68
CA SER A 44 -7.34 4.63 -7.44
C SER A 44 -8.48 3.63 -7.58
N TYR A 45 -8.20 2.37 -7.27
CA TYR A 45 -9.22 1.33 -7.16
C TYR A 45 -9.46 1.09 -5.69
N PHE A 46 -10.71 1.24 -5.27
CA PHE A 46 -11.16 0.87 -3.95
C PHE A 46 -11.94 -0.45 -4.05
N LEU A 47 -11.44 -1.49 -3.35
CA LEU A 47 -12.07 -2.79 -3.25
C LEU A 47 -12.57 -2.97 -1.83
N ASP A 48 -13.88 -2.84 -1.64
CA ASP A 48 -14.51 -3.14 -0.37
C ASP A 48 -14.74 -4.64 -0.23
N GLU A 49 -14.65 -5.15 1.01
CA GLU A 49 -14.83 -6.57 1.31
C GLU A 49 -13.91 -7.47 0.45
N LEU A 50 -12.62 -7.16 0.42
CA LEU A 50 -11.61 -7.84 -0.42
C LEU A 50 -11.73 -9.38 -0.43
N PRO A 51 -11.96 -10.10 0.70
CA PRO A 51 -12.10 -11.55 0.71
C PRO A 51 -13.38 -12.08 0.02
N GLU A 52 -14.32 -11.22 -0.34
CA GLU A 52 -15.53 -11.65 -1.07
C GLU A 52 -15.31 -11.77 -2.58
N PHE A 53 -14.24 -11.19 -3.09
CA PHE A 53 -13.84 -11.38 -4.49
C PHE A 53 -13.36 -12.82 -4.74
N ASN A 54 -13.61 -13.31 -5.96
CA ASN A 54 -13.08 -14.59 -6.38
C ASN A 54 -11.55 -14.57 -6.34
N ARG A 55 -10.95 -15.61 -5.76
CA ARG A 55 -9.49 -15.75 -5.63
C ARG A 55 -8.75 -15.59 -6.97
N ALA A 56 -9.30 -16.16 -8.05
CA ALA A 56 -8.70 -16.03 -9.38
C ALA A 56 -8.64 -14.57 -9.86
N VAL A 57 -9.65 -13.76 -9.51
CA VAL A 57 -9.67 -12.32 -9.82
C VAL A 57 -8.62 -11.58 -8.99
N LEU A 58 -8.51 -11.88 -7.69
CA LEU A 58 -7.50 -11.28 -6.83
C LEU A 58 -6.07 -11.60 -7.29
N GLU A 59 -5.83 -12.82 -7.75
CA GLU A 59 -4.51 -13.23 -8.26
C GLU A 59 -4.10 -12.44 -9.52
N THR A 60 -5.05 -11.94 -10.33
CA THR A 60 -4.72 -11.09 -11.49
C THR A 60 -4.12 -9.74 -11.11
N LEU A 61 -4.34 -9.27 -9.88
CA LEU A 61 -3.76 -8.02 -9.36
C LEU A 61 -2.25 -8.13 -9.11
N ARG A 62 -1.70 -9.33 -9.01
CA ARG A 62 -0.29 -9.54 -8.64
C ARG A 62 0.69 -8.93 -9.63
N GLN A 63 0.46 -9.11 -10.93
CA GLN A 63 1.33 -8.56 -11.96
C GLN A 63 1.28 -7.03 -11.99
N PRO A 64 0.13 -6.36 -12.10
CA PRO A 64 0.09 -4.91 -12.14
C PRO A 64 0.58 -4.24 -10.86
N LEU A 65 0.44 -4.88 -9.70
CA LEU A 65 0.97 -4.35 -8.43
C LEU A 65 2.50 -4.44 -8.33
N GLU A 66 3.12 -5.41 -8.98
CA GLU A 66 4.58 -5.57 -8.99
C GLU A 66 5.22 -4.83 -10.16
N ASP A 67 4.79 -5.19 -11.39
CA ASP A 67 5.45 -4.81 -12.63
C ASP A 67 4.85 -3.55 -13.26
N ARG A 68 3.66 -3.12 -12.80
CA ARG A 68 2.88 -1.99 -13.37
C ARG A 68 2.53 -2.16 -14.82
N ILE A 69 2.40 -3.41 -15.23
CA ILE A 69 1.95 -3.80 -16.56
C ILE A 69 0.88 -4.88 -16.45
N ILE A 70 0.07 -4.99 -17.48
CA ILE A 70 -0.82 -6.13 -17.72
C ILE A 70 -0.42 -6.75 -19.03
N THR A 71 -0.23 -8.07 -19.05
CA THR A 71 -0.02 -8.83 -20.28
C THR A 71 -1.29 -9.62 -20.61
N VAL A 72 -1.84 -9.33 -21.78
CA VAL A 72 -2.97 -10.06 -22.34
C VAL A 72 -2.47 -10.96 -23.46
N SER A 73 -2.49 -12.28 -23.19
CA SER A 73 -2.07 -13.29 -24.16
C SER A 73 -3.28 -13.89 -24.86
N ARG A 74 -3.27 -13.89 -26.18
CA ARG A 74 -4.26 -14.51 -27.05
C ARG A 74 -3.53 -15.39 -28.05
N ALA A 75 -4.23 -16.34 -28.66
CA ALA A 75 -3.63 -17.31 -29.58
C ALA A 75 -2.80 -16.68 -30.73
N ARG A 76 -3.11 -15.44 -31.12
CA ARG A 76 -2.46 -14.76 -32.26
C ARG A 76 -1.58 -13.57 -31.85
N TYR A 77 -1.64 -13.09 -30.60
CA TYR A 77 -0.86 -11.92 -30.16
C TYR A 77 -0.71 -11.87 -28.63
N ASN A 78 0.38 -11.27 -28.23
CA ASN A 78 0.62 -10.86 -26.83
C ASN A 78 0.67 -9.33 -26.78
N LEU A 79 -0.17 -8.76 -25.92
CA LEU A 79 -0.24 -7.32 -25.74
C LEU A 79 0.15 -6.98 -24.30
N THR A 80 1.18 -6.16 -24.13
CA THR A 80 1.59 -5.62 -22.82
C THR A 80 1.18 -4.17 -22.73
N LEU A 81 0.38 -3.85 -21.71
CA LEU A 81 -0.14 -2.50 -21.46
C LEU A 81 0.39 -1.97 -20.13
N PRO A 82 0.72 -0.67 -20.06
CA PRO A 82 1.05 -0.04 -18.78
C PRO A 82 -0.19 -0.03 -17.88
N CYS A 83 0.01 -0.43 -16.61
CA CYS A 83 -1.05 -0.51 -15.61
C CYS A 83 -0.51 -0.06 -14.26
N SER A 84 -0.54 1.24 -14.04
CA SER A 84 -0.14 1.84 -12.76
C SER A 84 -1.36 2.44 -12.07
N PHE A 85 -1.68 1.97 -10.86
CA PHE A 85 -2.81 2.44 -10.06
C PHE A 85 -2.48 2.37 -8.57
N MET A 86 -3.25 3.05 -7.75
CA MET A 86 -3.25 2.88 -6.30
C MET A 86 -4.39 1.92 -5.93
N LEU A 87 -4.06 0.85 -5.23
CA LEU A 87 -5.05 -0.04 -4.65
C LEU A 87 -5.33 0.37 -3.21
N VAL A 88 -6.60 0.59 -2.89
CA VAL A 88 -7.11 0.70 -1.53
C VAL A 88 -8.13 -0.40 -1.36
N ALA A 89 -7.99 -1.21 -0.32
CA ALA A 89 -8.93 -2.28 -0.05
C ALA A 89 -9.34 -2.27 1.42
N SER A 90 -10.56 -2.68 1.69
CA SER A 90 -11.05 -2.91 3.03
C SER A 90 -11.49 -4.36 3.20
N MET A 91 -11.40 -4.85 4.44
CA MET A 91 -11.88 -6.18 4.79
C MET A 91 -12.27 -6.25 6.26
N ASN A 92 -13.17 -7.16 6.59
CA ASN A 92 -13.50 -7.48 7.97
C ASN A 92 -12.48 -8.48 8.55
N PRO A 93 -12.34 -8.57 9.88
CA PRO A 93 -11.43 -9.52 10.53
C PRO A 93 -11.92 -10.98 10.45
N CYS A 94 -13.20 -11.19 10.15
CA CYS A 94 -13.83 -12.51 10.00
C CYS A 94 -15.17 -12.39 9.25
N PRO A 95 -15.82 -13.49 8.83
CA PRO A 95 -17.10 -13.44 8.11
C PRO A 95 -18.21 -12.72 8.86
N CYS A 96 -18.28 -12.81 10.19
CA CYS A 96 -19.28 -12.09 10.98
C CYS A 96 -18.87 -10.64 11.33
N GLY A 97 -17.58 -10.28 11.15
CA GLY A 97 -17.04 -8.96 11.41
C GLY A 97 -16.71 -8.65 12.88
N TYR A 98 -16.89 -9.61 13.81
CA TYR A 98 -16.76 -9.34 15.25
C TYR A 98 -15.54 -10.01 15.91
N HIS A 99 -14.61 -10.54 15.17
CA HIS A 99 -13.37 -11.08 15.72
C HIS A 99 -12.58 -9.93 16.39
N HIS A 100 -12.15 -10.14 17.63
CA HIS A 100 -11.54 -9.14 18.51
C HIS A 100 -12.39 -7.89 18.80
N HIS A 101 -13.71 -7.95 18.60
CA HIS A 101 -14.58 -6.82 18.93
C HIS A 101 -14.72 -6.69 20.46
N PRO A 102 -14.55 -5.49 21.06
CA PRO A 102 -14.52 -5.32 22.51
C PRO A 102 -15.82 -5.67 23.22
N THR A 103 -16.98 -5.47 22.57
CA THR A 103 -18.30 -5.63 23.19
C THR A 103 -19.18 -6.71 22.56
N ARG A 104 -18.85 -7.20 21.37
CA ARG A 104 -19.64 -8.22 20.66
C ARG A 104 -18.84 -9.51 20.46
N LYS A 105 -19.44 -10.61 20.82
CA LYS A 105 -18.79 -11.93 20.68
C LYS A 105 -18.80 -12.37 19.22
N CYS A 106 -17.65 -12.78 18.73
CA CYS A 106 -17.51 -13.46 17.45
C CYS A 106 -18.18 -14.83 17.50
N VAL A 107 -18.93 -15.16 16.46
CA VAL A 107 -19.62 -16.46 16.32
C VAL A 107 -18.92 -17.39 15.33
N CYS A 108 -17.85 -16.93 14.70
CA CYS A 108 -17.08 -17.73 13.75
C CYS A 108 -16.15 -18.71 14.46
N THR A 109 -16.07 -19.92 13.93
CA THR A 109 -15.06 -20.88 14.38
C THR A 109 -13.68 -20.49 13.85
N PRO A 110 -12.57 -20.89 14.50
CA PRO A 110 -11.21 -20.64 14.00
C PRO A 110 -11.02 -21.09 12.54
N ALA A 111 -11.57 -22.24 12.18
CA ALA A 111 -11.52 -22.75 10.81
C ALA A 111 -12.26 -21.85 9.79
N GLN A 112 -13.36 -21.23 10.19
CA GLN A 112 -14.06 -20.26 9.33
C GLN A 112 -13.27 -18.97 9.16
N ILE A 113 -12.65 -18.46 10.21
CA ILE A 113 -11.78 -17.28 10.16
C ILE A 113 -10.60 -17.56 9.22
N GLN A 114 -9.89 -18.66 9.44
CA GLN A 114 -8.76 -19.04 8.63
C GLN A 114 -9.12 -19.21 7.15
N ARG A 115 -10.26 -19.85 6.85
CA ARG A 115 -10.75 -20.00 5.47
C ARG A 115 -11.07 -18.65 4.82
N TYR A 116 -11.63 -17.73 5.58
CA TYR A 116 -11.95 -16.37 5.11
C TYR A 116 -10.67 -15.59 4.78
N MET A 117 -9.69 -15.61 5.67
CA MET A 117 -8.41 -14.95 5.49
C MET A 117 -7.60 -15.55 4.34
N ASN A 118 -7.60 -16.87 4.20
CA ASN A 118 -6.88 -17.60 3.13
C ASN A 118 -7.45 -17.34 1.71
N LYS A 119 -8.57 -16.63 1.57
CA LYS A 119 -9.03 -16.15 0.26
C LYS A 119 -8.04 -15.16 -0.35
N ILE A 120 -7.33 -14.39 0.50
CA ILE A 120 -6.23 -13.52 0.08
C ILE A 120 -4.94 -14.31 0.19
N SER A 121 -4.24 -14.49 -0.93
CA SER A 121 -2.98 -15.25 -0.91
C SER A 121 -1.84 -14.47 -0.24
N GLY A 122 -0.93 -15.18 0.42
CA GLY A 122 0.30 -14.59 0.98
C GLY A 122 1.08 -13.77 -0.06
N PRO A 123 1.31 -14.30 -1.29
CA PRO A 123 1.95 -13.51 -2.34
C PRO A 123 1.24 -12.23 -2.76
N LEU A 124 -0.10 -12.13 -2.60
CA LEU A 124 -0.82 -10.89 -2.83
C LEU A 124 -0.63 -9.93 -1.63
N MET A 125 -0.69 -10.45 -0.40
CA MET A 125 -0.43 -9.67 0.81
C MET A 125 0.98 -9.07 0.83
N ASP A 126 1.98 -9.82 0.40
CA ASP A 126 3.37 -9.33 0.27
C ASP A 126 3.49 -8.09 -0.64
N ARG A 127 2.54 -7.90 -1.56
CA ARG A 127 2.52 -6.77 -2.50
C ARG A 127 1.79 -5.54 -1.98
N ILE A 128 1.09 -5.69 -0.87
CA ILE A 128 0.42 -4.58 -0.19
C ILE A 128 1.45 -3.88 0.69
N ASP A 129 1.61 -2.57 0.51
CA ASP A 129 2.65 -1.79 1.18
C ASP A 129 2.28 -1.49 2.64
N LEU A 130 1.02 -1.14 2.90
CA LEU A 130 0.52 -0.76 4.22
C LEU A 130 -0.71 -1.59 4.59
N GLN A 131 -0.71 -2.06 5.81
CA GLN A 131 -1.80 -2.81 6.43
C GLN A 131 -2.17 -2.10 7.73
N VAL A 132 -3.40 -1.60 7.80
CA VAL A 132 -3.86 -0.79 8.92
C VAL A 132 -5.08 -1.44 9.54
N GLU A 133 -4.99 -1.72 10.83
CA GLU A 133 -6.13 -2.15 11.63
C GLU A 133 -6.87 -0.92 12.15
N VAL A 134 -8.17 -0.86 11.88
CA VAL A 134 -9.04 0.22 12.32
C VAL A 134 -9.98 -0.33 13.40
N GLU A 135 -9.88 0.23 14.58
CA GLU A 135 -10.76 -0.12 15.69
C GLU A 135 -12.13 0.55 15.56
N SER A 136 -13.14 -0.08 16.17
CA SER A 136 -14.48 0.53 16.25
C SER A 136 -14.44 1.75 17.16
N VAL A 137 -15.00 2.87 16.68
CA VAL A 137 -15.09 4.11 17.46
C VAL A 137 -16.37 4.07 18.31
N PRO A 138 -16.29 4.29 19.64
CA PRO A 138 -17.46 4.40 20.50
C PRO A 138 -18.39 5.54 20.05
N PHE A 139 -19.69 5.38 20.30
CA PHE A 139 -20.67 6.40 19.91
C PHE A 139 -20.41 7.77 20.55
N GLU A 140 -19.94 7.77 21.80
CA GLU A 140 -19.59 8.96 22.55
C GLU A 140 -18.46 9.76 21.86
N ASP A 141 -17.50 9.07 21.29
CA ASP A 141 -16.38 9.68 20.57
C ASP A 141 -16.81 10.19 19.19
N ILE A 142 -17.73 9.49 18.51
CA ILE A 142 -18.30 9.97 17.23
C ILE A 142 -19.08 11.27 17.43
N SER A 143 -19.87 11.35 18.51
CA SER A 143 -20.74 12.51 18.78
C SER A 143 -19.96 13.73 19.29
N LYS A 144 -18.81 13.53 19.93
CA LYS A 144 -17.95 14.59 20.53
C LYS A 144 -16.63 14.78 19.81
N ALA A 145 -16.40 14.02 18.71
CA ALA A 145 -15.13 14.06 18.00
C ALA A 145 -14.75 15.50 17.63
N PRO A 146 -13.58 16.00 18.06
CA PRO A 146 -13.06 17.24 17.53
C PRO A 146 -12.92 17.09 16.02
N LYS A 147 -13.13 18.18 15.28
CA LYS A 147 -12.90 18.17 13.84
C LYS A 147 -11.45 17.71 13.59
N GLY A 148 -11.29 16.58 12.91
CA GLY A 148 -9.98 16.07 12.53
C GLY A 148 -9.20 17.09 11.71
N GLU A 149 -7.92 16.81 11.48
CA GLU A 149 -7.07 17.65 10.65
C GLU A 149 -7.68 17.81 9.25
N PRO A 150 -7.78 19.04 8.72
CA PRO A 150 -8.36 19.26 7.40
C PRO A 150 -7.47 18.67 6.30
N SER A 151 -8.10 18.08 5.28
CA SER A 151 -7.39 17.48 4.13
C SER A 151 -6.41 18.43 3.44
N SER A 152 -6.65 19.75 3.52
CA SER A 152 -5.73 20.77 2.98
C SER A 152 -4.39 20.81 3.71
N ALA A 153 -4.36 20.56 5.03
CA ALA A 153 -3.11 20.49 5.80
C ALA A 153 -2.35 19.19 5.51
N ILE A 154 -3.07 18.06 5.45
CA ILE A 154 -2.49 16.78 5.04
C ILE A 154 -1.88 16.89 3.64
N ARG A 155 -2.61 17.50 2.70
CA ARG A 155 -2.13 17.71 1.33
C ARG A 155 -0.82 18.50 1.28
N LYS A 156 -0.67 19.54 2.12
CA LYS A 156 0.59 20.33 2.18
C LYS A 156 1.78 19.47 2.55
N ARG A 157 1.64 18.58 3.58
CA ARG A 157 2.72 17.66 3.98
C ARG A 157 3.06 16.67 2.87
N VAL A 158 2.03 16.10 2.25
CA VAL A 158 2.22 15.15 1.14
C VAL A 158 2.94 15.82 -0.04
N LEU A 159 2.54 17.04 -0.42
CA LEU A 159 3.19 17.77 -1.51
C LEU A 159 4.66 18.07 -1.22
N LYS A 160 5.01 18.45 0.03
CA LYS A 160 6.40 18.65 0.46
C LYS A 160 7.23 17.38 0.30
N ALA A 161 6.74 16.25 0.80
CA ALA A 161 7.43 14.95 0.64
C ALA A 161 7.57 14.56 -0.84
N ARG A 162 6.55 14.82 -1.66
CA ARG A 162 6.60 14.59 -3.11
C ARG A 162 7.66 15.42 -3.81
N GLN A 163 7.82 16.67 -3.42
CA GLN A 163 8.84 17.54 -3.99
C GLN A 163 10.25 17.02 -3.69
N ILE A 164 10.49 16.52 -2.46
CA ILE A 164 11.75 15.86 -2.09
C ILE A 164 12.01 14.65 -3.00
N GLN A 165 11.00 13.80 -3.25
CA GLN A 165 11.12 12.63 -4.10
C GLN A 165 11.38 13.02 -5.57
N MET A 166 10.68 14.02 -6.09
CA MET A 166 10.88 14.50 -7.45
C MET A 166 12.31 15.01 -7.67
N GLU A 167 12.86 15.74 -6.72
CA GLU A 167 14.25 16.21 -6.82
C GLU A 167 15.25 15.04 -6.69
N ARG A 168 15.00 14.09 -5.78
CA ARG A 168 15.83 12.87 -5.59
C ARG A 168 15.93 12.04 -6.85
N TYR A 169 14.85 11.89 -7.61
CA TYR A 169 14.81 11.04 -8.80
C TYR A 169 14.95 11.81 -10.11
N LYS A 170 15.31 13.09 -10.05
CA LYS A 170 15.57 13.90 -11.24
C LYS A 170 16.65 13.26 -12.11
N GLY A 171 16.29 12.98 -13.36
CA GLY A 171 17.18 12.28 -14.32
C GLY A 171 17.16 10.75 -14.23
N VAL A 172 16.43 10.15 -13.30
CA VAL A 172 16.28 8.69 -13.22
C VAL A 172 15.05 8.27 -14.04
N LYS A 173 15.29 7.59 -15.15
CA LYS A 173 14.22 7.19 -16.07
C LYS A 173 13.27 6.19 -15.41
N GLY A 174 11.96 6.48 -15.46
CA GLY A 174 10.90 5.58 -14.98
C GLY A 174 10.71 5.53 -13.46
N VAL A 175 11.41 6.37 -12.68
CA VAL A 175 11.26 6.46 -11.22
C VAL A 175 10.86 7.87 -10.82
N TYR A 176 9.69 7.99 -10.18
CA TYR A 176 9.11 9.28 -9.79
C TYR A 176 8.80 9.35 -8.29
N CYS A 177 8.97 8.24 -7.58
CA CYS A 177 8.63 8.10 -6.18
C CYS A 177 9.31 6.90 -5.52
N ASN A 178 9.33 6.89 -4.19
CA ASN A 178 9.99 5.84 -3.42
C ASN A 178 9.48 4.42 -3.73
N ALA A 179 8.17 4.24 -3.97
CA ALA A 179 7.63 2.92 -4.32
C ALA A 179 8.20 2.35 -5.63
N GLN A 180 8.75 3.21 -6.48
CA GLN A 180 9.34 2.80 -7.76
C GLN A 180 10.84 2.52 -7.69
N MET A 181 11.46 2.66 -6.51
CA MET A 181 12.86 2.33 -6.33
C MET A 181 13.13 0.87 -6.70
N THR A 182 14.18 0.69 -7.48
CA THR A 182 14.82 -0.61 -7.69
C THR A 182 15.72 -0.95 -6.50
N THR A 183 16.16 -2.19 -6.38
CA THR A 183 17.08 -2.61 -5.30
C THR A 183 18.35 -1.75 -5.26
N SER A 184 18.89 -1.36 -6.42
CA SER A 184 20.07 -0.49 -6.49
C SER A 184 19.79 0.92 -5.95
N LEU A 185 18.60 1.46 -6.21
CA LEU A 185 18.18 2.76 -5.67
C LEU A 185 17.89 2.68 -4.18
N LEU A 186 17.34 1.56 -3.69
CA LEU A 186 17.17 1.32 -2.25
C LEU A 186 18.51 1.38 -1.54
N GLN A 187 19.51 0.66 -2.03
CA GLN A 187 20.86 0.68 -1.44
C GLN A 187 21.49 2.08 -1.45
N LYS A 188 21.19 2.90 -2.46
CA LYS A 188 21.71 4.26 -2.58
C LYS A 188 21.01 5.24 -1.63
N TYR A 189 19.68 5.18 -1.50
CA TYR A 189 18.89 6.21 -0.84
C TYR A 189 18.32 5.81 0.54
N VAL A 190 18.47 4.54 0.92
CA VAL A 190 18.06 4.01 2.22
C VAL A 190 19.30 3.44 2.92
N GLN A 191 20.10 4.32 3.48
CA GLN A 191 21.21 3.93 4.34
C GLN A 191 20.69 3.83 5.78
N LEU A 192 20.93 2.67 6.39
CA LEU A 192 20.49 2.37 7.75
C LEU A 192 21.70 2.39 8.69
N ASP A 193 21.49 2.94 9.85
CA ASP A 193 22.44 2.81 10.95
C ASP A 193 22.36 1.40 11.59
N GLU A 194 23.31 1.08 12.46
CA GLU A 194 23.37 -0.25 13.10
C GLU A 194 22.12 -0.55 13.95
N ALA A 195 21.52 0.46 14.57
CA ALA A 195 20.31 0.32 15.37
C ALA A 195 19.11 -0.05 14.48
N ALA A 196 18.92 0.66 13.37
CA ALA A 196 17.86 0.37 12.38
C ALA A 196 18.03 -1.01 11.73
N LEU A 197 19.28 -1.39 11.39
CA LEU A 197 19.60 -2.71 10.86
C LEU A 197 19.26 -3.83 11.85
N THR A 198 19.62 -3.66 13.12
CA THR A 198 19.34 -4.64 14.18
C THR A 198 17.84 -4.79 14.39
N LEU A 199 17.11 -3.68 14.44
CA LEU A 199 15.66 -3.67 14.56
C LEU A 199 15.00 -4.42 13.39
N LEU A 200 15.40 -4.08 12.16
CA LEU A 200 14.86 -4.70 10.94
C LEU A 200 15.17 -6.20 10.89
N ARG A 201 16.41 -6.60 11.22
CA ARG A 201 16.82 -8.01 11.30
C ARG A 201 16.00 -8.80 12.32
N THR A 202 15.75 -8.19 13.49
CA THR A 202 14.94 -8.80 14.55
C THR A 202 13.48 -8.98 14.09
N ALA A 203 12.91 -7.98 13.46
CA ALA A 203 11.54 -8.04 12.92
C ALA A 203 11.41 -9.09 11.81
N MET A 204 12.36 -9.14 10.87
CA MET A 204 12.38 -10.13 9.80
C MET A 204 12.37 -11.56 10.35
N LYS A 205 13.17 -11.84 11.38
CA LYS A 205 13.20 -13.16 12.04
C LYS A 205 11.94 -13.43 12.84
N LYS A 206 11.49 -12.45 13.65
CA LYS A 206 10.35 -12.61 14.57
C LYS A 206 9.04 -12.84 13.82
N PHE A 207 8.85 -12.17 12.70
CA PHE A 207 7.60 -12.21 11.92
C PHE A 207 7.72 -13.05 10.64
N ASN A 208 8.84 -13.75 10.44
CA ASN A 208 9.11 -14.58 9.25
C ASN A 208 8.82 -13.84 7.93
N LEU A 209 9.26 -12.57 7.84
CA LEU A 209 8.95 -11.71 6.71
C LEU A 209 9.74 -12.12 5.46
N SER A 210 9.10 -12.01 4.31
CA SER A 210 9.71 -12.30 3.01
C SER A 210 10.73 -11.21 2.57
N ALA A 211 11.59 -11.52 1.61
CA ALA A 211 12.48 -10.53 0.99
C ALA A 211 11.69 -9.36 0.34
N ARG A 212 10.47 -9.63 -0.16
CA ARG A 212 9.59 -8.57 -0.68
C ARG A 212 9.12 -7.64 0.44
N ALA A 213 8.75 -8.19 1.58
CA ALA A 213 8.38 -7.40 2.76
C ALA A 213 9.55 -6.50 3.22
N TYR A 214 10.79 -7.01 3.17
CA TYR A 214 11.98 -6.21 3.44
C TYR A 214 12.07 -4.98 2.54
N ASP A 215 11.99 -5.15 1.22
CA ASP A 215 12.04 -4.04 0.26
C ASP A 215 10.89 -3.04 0.49
N ARG A 216 9.68 -3.53 0.82
CA ARG A 216 8.53 -2.68 1.12
C ARG A 216 8.73 -1.85 2.38
N ILE A 217 9.23 -2.47 3.46
CA ILE A 217 9.56 -1.75 4.70
C ILE A 217 10.56 -0.62 4.41
N LEU A 218 11.60 -0.86 3.61
CA LEU A 218 12.57 0.17 3.25
C LEU A 218 11.96 1.32 2.44
N LYS A 219 11.08 1.01 1.49
CA LYS A 219 10.38 2.03 0.69
C LYS A 219 9.44 2.88 1.53
N VAL A 220 8.70 2.24 2.44
CA VAL A 220 7.79 2.92 3.37
C VAL A 220 8.57 3.77 4.36
N SER A 221 9.63 3.25 4.98
CA SER A 221 10.45 4.01 5.93
C SER A 221 11.10 5.23 5.29
N ARG A 222 11.57 5.14 4.03
CA ARG A 222 12.05 6.32 3.30
C ARG A 222 10.95 7.33 3.08
N THR A 223 9.71 6.88 2.83
CA THR A 223 8.57 7.78 2.64
C THR A 223 8.17 8.47 3.94
N ILE A 224 8.20 7.77 5.08
CA ILE A 224 7.97 8.34 6.40
C ILE A 224 9.02 9.41 6.70
N ALA A 225 10.30 9.11 6.45
CA ALA A 225 11.39 10.08 6.61
C ALA A 225 11.24 11.32 5.70
N ASP A 226 10.75 11.15 4.46
CA ASP A 226 10.45 12.27 3.56
C ASP A 226 9.27 13.13 4.09
N LEU A 227 8.25 12.52 4.70
CA LEU A 227 7.12 13.23 5.32
C LEU A 227 7.57 14.04 6.54
N GLU A 228 8.51 13.53 7.32
CA GLU A 228 9.14 14.24 8.44
C GLU A 228 10.13 15.32 7.96
N GLY A 229 10.69 15.15 6.76
CA GLY A 229 11.73 15.99 6.21
C GLY A 229 13.14 15.58 6.66
N ALA A 230 13.29 14.34 7.14
CA ALA A 230 14.57 13.78 7.57
C ALA A 230 15.43 13.38 6.35
N GLU A 231 16.70 13.73 6.41
CA GLU A 231 17.65 13.41 5.34
C GLU A 231 17.97 11.91 5.29
N GLN A 232 18.09 11.27 6.45
CA GLN A 232 18.39 9.85 6.60
C GLN A 232 17.24 9.08 7.23
N VAL A 233 17.18 7.79 6.94
CA VAL A 233 16.21 6.88 7.57
C VAL A 233 16.76 6.46 8.93
N GLN A 234 16.00 6.72 9.98
CA GLN A 234 16.33 6.40 11.37
C GLN A 234 15.53 5.20 11.87
N SER A 235 15.91 4.67 13.04
CA SER A 235 15.29 3.48 13.64
C SER A 235 13.77 3.62 13.88
N HIS A 236 13.29 4.81 14.23
CA HIS A 236 11.85 5.04 14.45
C HIS A 236 11.04 5.00 13.13
N HIS A 237 11.62 5.42 11.99
CA HIS A 237 10.97 5.26 10.69
C HIS A 237 10.81 3.78 10.30
N ILE A 238 11.83 2.96 10.63
CA ILE A 238 11.79 1.51 10.44
C ILE A 238 10.75 0.88 11.36
N ALA A 239 10.70 1.28 12.63
CA ALA A 239 9.72 0.78 13.60
C ALA A 239 8.29 1.05 13.13
N GLU A 240 8.01 2.27 12.67
CA GLU A 240 6.70 2.64 12.11
C GLU A 240 6.37 1.83 10.84
N ALA A 241 7.32 1.70 9.91
CA ALA A 241 7.12 0.92 8.69
C ALA A 241 6.84 -0.57 8.97
N ILE A 242 7.48 -1.15 9.99
CA ILE A 242 7.20 -2.53 10.44
C ILE A 242 5.79 -2.60 11.05
N GLY A 243 5.35 -1.57 11.75
CA GLY A 243 3.99 -1.49 12.32
C GLY A 243 2.89 -1.62 11.26
N TYR A 244 3.14 -1.15 10.04
CA TYR A 244 2.20 -1.30 8.91
C TYR A 244 2.20 -2.68 8.25
N ARG A 245 2.92 -3.67 8.82
CA ARG A 245 2.97 -5.05 8.32
C ARG A 245 2.42 -6.05 9.34
N ASN A 246 1.46 -5.63 10.15
CA ASN A 246 0.89 -6.44 11.23
C ASN A 246 0.17 -7.71 10.74
N LEU A 247 -0.35 -7.70 9.52
CA LEU A 247 -1.12 -8.81 8.96
C LEU A 247 -0.25 -9.86 8.24
N ASP A 248 1.06 -9.66 8.13
CA ASP A 248 1.99 -10.65 7.59
C ASP A 248 2.31 -11.78 8.60
N ARG A 249 1.71 -11.74 9.80
CA ARG A 249 1.92 -12.73 10.85
C ARG A 249 1.20 -14.03 10.52
N GLU A 250 1.83 -15.18 10.78
CA GLU A 250 1.26 -16.51 10.48
C GLU A 250 0.00 -16.84 11.29
N ASN A 251 -0.26 -16.14 12.40
CA ASN A 251 -1.33 -16.43 13.36
C ASN A 251 -2.42 -15.35 13.37
N TRP A 252 -3.22 -15.32 12.32
CA TRP A 252 -4.35 -14.38 12.22
C TRP A 252 -5.58 -14.83 13.03
N ALA A 253 -5.60 -16.08 13.46
CA ALA A 253 -6.74 -16.72 14.11
C ALA A 253 -6.58 -16.94 15.63
N ASP A 254 -5.46 -16.50 16.21
CA ASP A 254 -5.17 -16.61 17.64
C ASP A 254 -5.69 -15.42 18.44
#